data_e81ad9e58e899b384034166738f9822d
#
_entry.id   e81ad9e58e899b384034166738f9822d
#
_cell.length_a   1.000
_cell.length_b   1.000
_cell.length_c   1.000
_cell.angle_alpha   90.00
_cell.angle_beta   90.00
_cell.angle_gamma   90.00
#
_symmetry.space_group_name_H-M   'P 1'
#
loop_
_entity.id
_entity.type
_entity.pdbx_description
1 polymer ?
#
loop_
_entity_poly.entity_id
_entity_poly.type
_entity_poly.pdbx_seq_one_letter_code
_entity_poly.pdbx_strand_id
1 'polypeptide(L)'
;MKDIYDILREWKKRCGSDRHSGSEFALATLVRVEGSSYRRPGARMLICENGTSVGSLSAGCLEDEVALRAREVLQTGQPTIVSFDTRRRFGCAGRIDIFIERISDKSLRDLAHDLAERRSCFVITAFGEKDAGSRVVRTETDHDYEHALIQKVHPPLRLLIVGDGPDNAPLRLFGNLLGWEVSELVDPNLLSIKADAWTAAIVKSHNYGRDFAALGKLLPMNLRYIGLIGPRQRRDQLMNHLLDLGITVNAGFFAPAGLDFGAETTEEIALSITAEIQRVFAKGSGESLRERKISIHEALQCANTPALLKR
;
A
#
# COMPACT_ATOMS: atom_id res chain seq x y z
N MET A 1 -0.42 -1.73 -3.59
CA MET A 1 0.70 -2.00 -2.64
C MET A 1 0.47 -3.25 -1.82
N LYS A 2 -0.73 -3.51 -1.31
CA LYS A 2 -1.05 -4.71 -0.51
C LYS A 2 -0.63 -6.02 -1.20
N ASP A 3 -0.87 -6.16 -2.50
CA ASP A 3 -0.45 -7.36 -3.26
C ASP A 3 1.05 -7.68 -3.06
N ILE A 4 1.91 -6.65 -3.05
CA ILE A 4 3.36 -6.83 -2.83
C ILE A 4 3.63 -7.39 -1.43
N TYR A 5 2.93 -6.90 -0.41
CA TYR A 5 3.12 -7.39 0.96
C TYR A 5 2.62 -8.83 1.12
N ASP A 6 1.48 -9.16 0.48
CA ASP A 6 0.94 -10.52 0.49
C ASP A 6 1.85 -11.48 -0.29
N ILE A 7 2.41 -11.07 -1.43
CA ILE A 7 3.41 -11.81 -2.19
C ILE A 7 4.64 -12.10 -1.34
N LEU A 8 5.21 -11.10 -0.67
CA LEU A 8 6.38 -11.27 0.17
C LEU A 8 6.10 -12.16 1.39
N ARG A 9 4.88 -12.09 1.95
CA ARG A 9 4.46 -12.95 3.05
C ARG A 9 4.39 -14.41 2.62
N GLU A 10 3.76 -14.68 1.46
CA GLU A 10 3.67 -16.04 0.92
C GLU A 10 5.04 -16.59 0.52
N TRP A 11 5.86 -15.77 -0.14
CA TRP A 11 7.24 -16.16 -0.45
C TRP A 11 8.04 -16.53 0.80
N LYS A 12 8.03 -15.70 1.85
CA LYS A 12 8.70 -16.01 3.13
C LYS A 12 8.18 -17.29 3.76
N LYS A 13 6.86 -17.53 3.73
CA LYS A 13 6.24 -18.74 4.26
C LYS A 13 6.73 -20.01 3.56
N ARG A 14 6.93 -19.94 2.24
CA ARG A 14 7.34 -21.11 1.42
C ARG A 14 8.84 -21.34 1.39
N CYS A 15 9.63 -20.28 1.39
CA CYS A 15 11.09 -20.40 1.41
C CYS A 15 11.63 -20.81 2.80
N GLY A 16 10.83 -20.68 3.88
CA GLY A 16 11.21 -21.02 5.25
C GLY A 16 12.46 -20.31 5.75
N SER A 17 13.02 -20.79 6.86
CA SER A 17 14.35 -20.41 7.38
C SER A 17 15.48 -21.10 6.62
N ASP A 18 15.22 -22.16 5.87
CA ASP A 18 16.20 -22.94 5.13
C ASP A 18 16.45 -22.34 3.75
N ARG A 19 17.67 -21.86 3.55
CA ARG A 19 18.18 -21.17 2.34
C ARG A 19 18.21 -22.04 1.07
N HIS A 20 17.63 -23.23 1.07
CA HIS A 20 17.75 -24.26 0.00
C HIS A 20 16.40 -24.85 -0.43
N SER A 21 15.24 -24.30 -0.08
CA SER A 21 14.02 -24.77 -0.71
C SER A 21 14.01 -24.32 -2.15
N GLY A 22 14.22 -25.23 -3.08
CA GLY A 22 14.23 -24.97 -4.53
C GLY A 22 12.87 -24.59 -5.11
N SER A 23 12.02 -23.92 -4.34
CA SER A 23 10.71 -23.46 -4.79
C SER A 23 10.88 -22.34 -5.82
N GLU A 24 10.39 -22.58 -7.01
CA GLU A 24 10.38 -21.61 -8.08
C GLU A 24 9.05 -20.86 -8.13
N PHE A 25 9.14 -19.57 -8.44
CA PHE A 25 7.98 -18.71 -8.53
C PHE A 25 7.96 -17.95 -9.85
N ALA A 26 6.80 -17.88 -10.46
CA ALA A 26 6.55 -16.92 -11.54
C ALA A 26 5.90 -15.68 -10.96
N LEU A 27 6.31 -14.52 -11.46
CA LEU A 27 5.69 -13.24 -11.15
C LEU A 27 5.04 -12.69 -12.41
N ALA A 28 3.73 -12.51 -12.35
CA ALA A 28 2.99 -11.82 -13.40
C ALA A 28 2.78 -10.36 -12.99
N THR A 29 3.16 -9.43 -13.85
CA THR A 29 3.05 -7.99 -13.63
C THR A 29 2.24 -7.36 -14.75
N LEU A 30 1.19 -6.60 -14.42
CA LEU A 30 0.48 -5.75 -15.35
C LEU A 30 1.40 -4.58 -15.73
N VAL A 31 1.95 -4.59 -16.95
CA VAL A 31 2.97 -3.61 -17.39
C VAL A 31 2.39 -2.50 -18.23
N ARG A 32 1.32 -2.73 -18.98
CA ARG A 32 0.69 -1.72 -19.84
C ARG A 32 -0.83 -1.83 -19.81
N VAL A 33 -1.48 -0.69 -19.87
CA VAL A 33 -2.94 -0.54 -19.98
C VAL A 33 -3.24 0.50 -21.06
N GLU A 34 -4.06 0.12 -22.03
CA GLU A 34 -4.65 1.00 -23.01
C GLU A 34 -6.17 1.05 -22.78
N GLY A 35 -6.73 2.24 -22.61
CA GLY A 35 -8.14 2.43 -22.25
C GLY A 35 -8.42 2.20 -20.76
N SER A 36 -9.60 1.67 -20.43
CA SER A 36 -10.01 1.43 -19.05
C SER A 36 -9.58 0.04 -18.55
N SER A 37 -9.12 -0.04 -17.31
CA SER A 37 -8.79 -1.30 -16.64
C SER A 37 -9.18 -1.22 -15.16
N TYR A 38 -9.54 -2.38 -14.59
CA TYR A 38 -9.82 -2.51 -13.16
C TYR A 38 -8.58 -2.26 -12.29
N ARG A 39 -7.42 -2.71 -12.76
CA ARG A 39 -6.14 -2.52 -12.06
C ARG A 39 -5.23 -1.61 -12.87
N ARG A 40 -4.24 -1.04 -12.20
CA ARG A 40 -3.22 -0.18 -12.82
C ARG A 40 -1.95 -0.96 -13.14
N PRO A 41 -1.10 -0.47 -14.05
CA PRO A 41 0.27 -0.95 -14.18
C PRO A 41 0.95 -1.02 -12.81
N GLY A 42 1.67 -2.13 -12.56
CA GLY A 42 2.26 -2.44 -11.26
C GLY A 42 1.42 -3.38 -10.39
N ALA A 43 0.20 -3.76 -10.79
CA ALA A 43 -0.51 -4.88 -10.17
C ALA A 43 0.27 -6.18 -10.43
N ARG A 44 0.37 -7.03 -9.39
CA ARG A 44 1.18 -8.25 -9.44
C ARG A 44 0.45 -9.46 -8.89
N MET A 45 0.80 -10.62 -9.43
CA MET A 45 0.38 -11.92 -8.96
C MET A 45 1.59 -12.87 -8.95
N LEU A 46 1.86 -13.46 -7.78
CA LEU A 46 2.85 -14.52 -7.62
C LEU A 46 2.17 -15.86 -7.88
N ILE A 47 2.77 -16.69 -8.71
CA ILE A 47 2.29 -18.04 -9.03
C ILE A 47 3.36 -19.04 -8.59
N CYS A 48 2.94 -20.04 -7.82
CA CYS A 48 3.79 -21.11 -7.32
C CYS A 48 3.70 -22.32 -8.25
N GLU A 49 4.72 -23.19 -8.24
CA GLU A 49 4.73 -24.44 -9.02
C GLU A 49 3.49 -25.31 -8.81
N ASN A 50 2.96 -25.36 -7.57
CA ASN A 50 1.76 -26.15 -7.25
C ASN A 50 0.45 -25.52 -7.77
N GLY A 51 0.52 -24.42 -8.52
CA GLY A 51 -0.62 -23.70 -9.09
C GLY A 51 -1.34 -22.75 -8.14
N THR A 52 -0.92 -22.64 -6.88
CA THR A 52 -1.48 -21.60 -5.99
C THR A 52 -0.94 -20.23 -6.37
N SER A 53 -1.76 -19.19 -6.22
CA SER A 53 -1.38 -17.82 -6.54
C SER A 53 -1.75 -16.84 -5.43
N VAL A 54 -1.02 -15.71 -5.38
CA VAL A 54 -1.26 -14.61 -4.43
C VAL A 54 -1.11 -13.29 -5.16
N GLY A 55 -2.00 -12.34 -4.88
CA GLY A 55 -2.14 -11.09 -5.62
C GLY A 55 -3.20 -11.20 -6.71
N SER A 56 -3.41 -10.13 -7.46
CA SER A 56 -4.46 -10.07 -8.48
C SER A 56 -4.10 -9.07 -9.57
N LEU A 57 -4.40 -9.41 -10.81
CA LEU A 57 -4.18 -8.58 -12.01
C LEU A 57 -5.46 -7.98 -12.53
N SER A 58 -6.60 -8.61 -12.21
CA SER A 58 -7.93 -8.21 -12.62
C SER A 58 -8.94 -8.45 -11.48
N ALA A 59 -10.21 -8.56 -11.79
CA ALA A 59 -11.26 -8.96 -10.85
C ALA A 59 -11.54 -10.49 -10.86
N GLY A 60 -10.57 -11.31 -11.23
CA GLY A 60 -10.70 -12.77 -11.31
C GLY A 60 -10.85 -13.33 -12.75
N CYS A 61 -10.89 -12.45 -13.75
CA CYS A 61 -11.23 -12.87 -15.12
C CYS A 61 -10.05 -13.46 -15.92
N LEU A 62 -8.82 -13.15 -15.53
CA LEU A 62 -7.60 -13.45 -16.31
C LEU A 62 -6.63 -14.35 -15.54
N GLU A 63 -6.82 -14.48 -14.25
CA GLU A 63 -5.88 -15.11 -13.33
C GLU A 63 -5.59 -16.57 -13.71
N ASP A 64 -6.60 -17.34 -14.13
CA ASP A 64 -6.43 -18.74 -14.54
C ASP A 64 -5.60 -18.88 -15.82
N GLU A 65 -5.84 -18.01 -16.82
CA GLU A 65 -5.07 -18.01 -18.06
C GLU A 65 -3.63 -17.58 -17.84
N VAL A 66 -3.42 -16.57 -16.99
CA VAL A 66 -2.08 -16.13 -16.58
C VAL A 66 -1.35 -17.22 -15.81
N ALA A 67 -2.03 -17.94 -14.90
CA ALA A 67 -1.44 -19.06 -14.16
C ALA A 67 -1.03 -20.21 -15.10
N LEU A 68 -1.80 -20.48 -16.15
CA LEU A 68 -1.43 -21.46 -17.16
C LEU A 68 -0.13 -21.07 -17.89
N ARG A 69 -0.03 -19.82 -18.35
CA ARG A 69 1.18 -19.30 -19.02
C ARG A 69 2.39 -19.27 -18.07
N ALA A 70 2.15 -19.00 -16.80
CA ALA A 70 3.20 -18.99 -15.79
C ALA A 70 3.86 -20.36 -15.62
N ARG A 71 3.13 -21.48 -15.82
CA ARG A 71 3.71 -22.83 -15.82
C ARG A 71 4.73 -23.02 -16.93
N GLU A 72 4.45 -22.51 -18.14
CA GLU A 72 5.39 -22.56 -19.26
C GLU A 72 6.66 -21.77 -18.95
N VAL A 73 6.50 -20.58 -18.35
CA VAL A 73 7.62 -19.73 -17.92
C VAL A 73 8.47 -20.42 -16.85
N LEU A 74 7.85 -21.11 -15.88
CA LEU A 74 8.58 -21.88 -14.87
C LEU A 74 9.37 -23.04 -15.47
N GLN A 75 8.82 -23.73 -16.48
CA GLN A 75 9.47 -24.85 -17.15
C GLN A 75 10.62 -24.42 -18.06
N THR A 76 10.42 -23.34 -18.81
CA THR A 76 11.39 -22.90 -19.83
C THR A 76 12.41 -21.88 -19.29
N GLY A 77 12.07 -21.18 -18.21
CA GLY A 77 12.84 -20.03 -17.72
C GLY A 77 12.73 -18.78 -18.59
N GLN A 78 11.97 -18.84 -19.69
CA GLN A 78 11.86 -17.74 -20.65
C GLN A 78 10.66 -16.84 -20.28
N PRO A 79 10.88 -15.55 -20.04
CA PRO A 79 9.78 -14.62 -19.75
C PRO A 79 8.90 -14.40 -20.99
N THR A 80 7.65 -14.03 -20.79
CA THR A 80 6.70 -13.77 -21.86
C THR A 80 5.79 -12.59 -21.57
N ILE A 81 5.25 -11.98 -22.62
CA ILE A 81 4.19 -10.97 -22.52
C ILE A 81 2.91 -11.57 -23.09
N VAL A 82 1.83 -11.45 -22.32
CA VAL A 82 0.49 -11.87 -22.75
C VAL A 82 -0.40 -10.63 -22.82
N SER A 83 -0.99 -10.43 -24.00
CA SER A 83 -1.92 -9.31 -24.24
C SER A 83 -3.36 -9.78 -24.19
N PHE A 84 -4.20 -9.06 -23.45
CA PHE A 84 -5.63 -9.33 -23.35
C PHE A 84 -6.44 -8.14 -23.88
N ASP A 85 -7.30 -8.40 -24.86
CA ASP A 85 -8.33 -7.43 -25.27
C ASP A 85 -9.56 -7.62 -24.38
N THR A 86 -9.73 -6.71 -23.44
CA THR A 86 -10.80 -6.76 -22.44
C THR A 86 -12.16 -6.27 -22.98
N ARG A 87 -12.18 -5.62 -24.16
CA ARG A 87 -13.40 -5.08 -24.79
C ARG A 87 -14.37 -6.16 -25.20
N ARG A 88 -13.87 -7.28 -25.69
CA ARG A 88 -14.70 -8.37 -26.24
C ARG A 88 -15.17 -9.38 -25.20
N ARG A 89 -14.42 -9.56 -24.12
CA ARG A 89 -14.60 -10.67 -23.16
C ARG A 89 -15.15 -10.25 -21.82
N PHE A 90 -14.87 -9.03 -21.37
CA PHE A 90 -15.09 -8.64 -19.96
C PHE A 90 -15.83 -7.31 -19.79
N GLY A 91 -16.35 -6.71 -20.86
CA GLY A 91 -17.07 -5.43 -20.77
C GLY A 91 -16.23 -4.21 -20.38
N CYS A 92 -14.94 -4.37 -20.22
CA CYS A 92 -13.99 -3.27 -19.99
C CYS A 92 -13.47 -2.77 -21.35
N ALA A 93 -13.47 -1.45 -21.57
CA ALA A 93 -13.07 -0.86 -22.86
C ALA A 93 -11.55 -0.67 -22.95
N GLY A 94 -10.75 -1.75 -22.88
CA GLY A 94 -9.31 -1.62 -22.89
C GLY A 94 -8.53 -2.83 -23.39
N ARG A 95 -7.23 -2.67 -23.49
CA ARG A 95 -6.23 -3.72 -23.69
C ARG A 95 -5.22 -3.63 -22.55
N ILE A 96 -4.77 -4.78 -22.08
CA ILE A 96 -3.75 -4.88 -21.06
C ILE A 96 -2.66 -5.85 -21.47
N ASP A 97 -1.40 -5.52 -21.12
CA ASP A 97 -0.26 -6.38 -21.31
C ASP A 97 0.26 -6.84 -19.95
N ILE A 98 0.42 -8.14 -19.80
CA ILE A 98 0.92 -8.79 -18.59
C ILE A 98 2.26 -9.44 -18.92
N PHE A 99 3.31 -9.01 -18.23
CA PHE A 99 4.63 -9.62 -18.30
C PHE A 99 4.73 -10.71 -17.24
N ILE A 100 5.16 -11.90 -17.64
CA ILE A 100 5.31 -13.08 -16.79
C ILE A 100 6.76 -13.50 -16.83
N GLU A 101 7.38 -13.60 -15.67
CA GLU A 101 8.79 -13.98 -15.50
C GLU A 101 8.97 -15.02 -14.40
N ARG A 102 10.06 -15.79 -14.48
CA ARG A 102 10.57 -16.53 -13.32
C ARG A 102 11.32 -15.57 -12.43
N ILE A 103 10.69 -15.16 -11.32
CA ILE A 103 11.27 -14.14 -10.45
C ILE A 103 12.47 -14.69 -9.66
N SER A 104 13.54 -13.93 -9.61
CA SER A 104 14.70 -14.32 -8.82
C SER A 104 14.44 -14.18 -7.31
N ASP A 105 14.87 -15.15 -6.53
CA ASP A 105 14.82 -15.10 -5.06
C ASP A 105 15.56 -13.87 -4.50
N LYS A 106 16.64 -13.44 -5.19
CA LYS A 106 17.37 -12.23 -4.85
C LYS A 106 16.48 -10.98 -4.90
N SER A 107 15.68 -10.81 -5.97
CA SER A 107 14.81 -9.64 -6.11
C SER A 107 13.74 -9.58 -5.02
N LEU A 108 13.14 -10.73 -4.66
CA LEU A 108 12.17 -10.80 -3.56
C LEU A 108 12.81 -10.54 -2.20
N ARG A 109 14.04 -11.02 -2.00
CA ARG A 109 14.81 -10.80 -0.77
C ARG A 109 15.22 -9.35 -0.60
N ASP A 110 15.73 -8.71 -1.66
CA ASP A 110 16.12 -7.31 -1.65
C ASP A 110 14.90 -6.42 -1.35
N LEU A 111 13.76 -6.71 -1.98
CA LEU A 111 12.50 -6.01 -1.73
C LEU A 111 12.03 -6.19 -0.28
N ALA A 112 12.02 -7.43 0.20
CA ALA A 112 11.60 -7.74 1.57
C ALA A 112 12.51 -7.07 2.60
N HIS A 113 13.81 -7.01 2.34
CA HIS A 113 14.78 -6.36 3.22
C HIS A 113 14.55 -4.84 3.28
N ASP A 114 14.43 -4.17 2.14
CA ASP A 114 14.23 -2.71 2.14
C ASP A 114 12.91 -2.31 2.80
N LEU A 115 11.83 -3.06 2.58
CA LEU A 115 10.56 -2.78 3.24
C LEU A 115 10.59 -3.07 4.76
N ALA A 116 11.31 -4.11 5.20
CA ALA A 116 11.49 -4.41 6.62
C ALA A 116 12.28 -3.30 7.33
N GLU A 117 13.28 -2.74 6.66
CA GLU A 117 14.05 -1.57 7.12
C GLU A 117 13.30 -0.24 6.95
N ARG A 118 12.02 -0.29 6.63
CA ARG A 118 11.16 0.88 6.44
C ARG A 118 11.67 1.85 5.36
N ARG A 119 12.41 1.33 4.37
CA ARG A 119 12.89 2.11 3.23
C ARG A 119 11.98 1.95 2.01
N SER A 120 11.69 3.06 1.33
CA SER A 120 11.09 3.02 0.01
C SER A 120 12.14 2.64 -1.03
N CYS A 121 11.75 1.83 -2.00
CA CYS A 121 12.60 1.42 -3.12
C CYS A 121 11.82 1.48 -4.44
N PHE A 122 12.49 1.20 -5.54
CA PHE A 122 11.88 1.10 -6.86
C PHE A 122 11.97 -0.35 -7.35
N VAL A 123 10.88 -0.87 -7.87
CA VAL A 123 10.86 -2.12 -8.63
C VAL A 123 10.81 -1.75 -10.10
N ILE A 124 11.85 -2.11 -10.83
CA ILE A 124 11.95 -1.96 -12.28
C ILE A 124 11.61 -3.31 -12.88
N THR A 125 10.55 -3.36 -13.67
CA THR A 125 10.16 -4.53 -14.47
C THR A 125 10.46 -4.22 -15.93
N ALA A 126 11.59 -4.72 -16.44
CA ALA A 126 11.96 -4.63 -17.85
C ALA A 126 11.27 -5.76 -18.62
N PHE A 127 10.56 -5.43 -19.69
CA PHE A 127 9.78 -6.38 -20.48
C PHE A 127 10.11 -6.32 -22.00
N GLY A 128 11.25 -5.71 -22.35
CA GLY A 128 11.84 -5.76 -23.68
C GLY A 128 12.61 -7.05 -23.93
N GLU A 129 13.13 -7.22 -25.15
CA GLU A 129 13.90 -8.43 -25.53
C GLU A 129 15.25 -8.55 -24.80
N LYS A 130 15.87 -7.41 -24.44
CA LYS A 130 17.14 -7.37 -23.72
C LYS A 130 16.90 -7.11 -22.24
N ASP A 131 17.56 -7.88 -21.38
CA ASP A 131 17.53 -7.73 -19.93
C ASP A 131 16.12 -7.79 -19.29
N ALA A 132 15.24 -8.63 -19.87
CA ALA A 132 13.89 -8.84 -19.35
C ALA A 132 13.93 -9.41 -17.92
N GLY A 133 13.12 -8.81 -17.02
CA GLY A 133 12.99 -9.25 -15.64
C GLY A 133 12.81 -8.10 -14.64
N SER A 134 12.43 -8.45 -13.42
CA SER A 134 12.24 -7.49 -12.32
C SER A 134 13.46 -7.41 -11.42
N ARG A 135 13.84 -6.17 -11.07
CA ARG A 135 14.91 -5.89 -10.11
C ARG A 135 14.53 -4.76 -9.17
N VAL A 136 15.17 -4.73 -8.01
CA VAL A 136 14.96 -3.70 -6.98
C VAL A 136 16.15 -2.74 -7.00
N VAL A 137 15.86 -1.43 -6.99
CA VAL A 137 16.85 -0.37 -6.88
C VAL A 137 16.42 0.65 -5.83
N ARG A 138 17.39 1.32 -5.19
CA ARG A 138 17.12 2.27 -4.09
C ARG A 138 17.01 3.71 -4.55
N THR A 139 17.58 4.02 -5.69
CA THR A 139 17.54 5.34 -6.31
C THR A 139 16.77 5.28 -7.60
N GLU A 140 16.05 6.34 -7.91
CA GLU A 140 15.46 6.52 -9.23
C GLU A 140 16.62 6.66 -10.23
N THR A 141 16.72 5.72 -11.14
CA THR A 141 17.75 5.77 -12.19
C THR A 141 17.13 6.39 -13.43
N ASP A 142 17.79 7.41 -13.98
CA ASP A 142 17.45 8.05 -15.28
C ASP A 142 17.76 7.09 -16.45
N HIS A 143 17.24 5.89 -16.41
CA HIS A 143 17.31 4.99 -17.54
C HIS A 143 16.05 5.12 -18.36
N ASP A 144 16.22 5.56 -19.58
CA ASP A 144 15.19 5.57 -20.61
C ASP A 144 14.92 4.10 -21.03
N TYR A 145 14.04 3.45 -20.27
CA TYR A 145 13.59 2.10 -20.60
C TYR A 145 12.34 2.20 -21.46
N GLU A 146 12.50 2.16 -22.76
CA GLU A 146 11.39 2.13 -23.73
C GLU A 146 10.36 1.01 -23.42
N HIS A 147 10.83 -0.06 -22.77
CA HIS A 147 10.03 -1.21 -22.37
C HIS A 147 10.26 -1.59 -20.90
N ALA A 148 10.05 -0.64 -20.00
CA ALA A 148 10.14 -0.91 -18.56
C ALA A 148 9.04 -0.19 -17.77
N LEU A 149 8.54 -0.87 -16.75
CA LEU A 149 7.68 -0.30 -15.73
C LEU A 149 8.52 0.00 -14.48
N ILE A 150 8.58 1.26 -14.09
CA ILE A 150 9.22 1.69 -12.84
C ILE A 150 8.14 1.98 -11.81
N GLN A 151 8.15 1.25 -10.70
CA GLN A 151 7.19 1.44 -9.62
C GLN A 151 7.90 1.73 -8.31
N LYS A 152 7.59 2.87 -7.71
CA LYS A 152 8.01 3.17 -6.34
C LYS A 152 7.19 2.34 -5.37
N VAL A 153 7.88 1.59 -4.52
CA VAL A 153 7.28 0.74 -3.49
C VAL A 153 7.64 1.31 -2.13
N HIS A 154 6.65 1.39 -1.26
CA HIS A 154 6.80 1.93 0.08
C HIS A 154 6.62 0.82 1.11
N PRO A 155 7.16 0.98 2.33
CA PRO A 155 6.83 0.06 3.43
C PRO A 155 5.34 0.08 3.75
N PRO A 156 4.81 -0.99 4.37
CA PRO A 156 3.42 -0.99 4.86
C PRO A 156 3.16 0.21 5.75
N LEU A 157 1.97 0.80 5.65
CA LEU A 157 1.59 1.85 6.59
C LEU A 157 1.59 1.25 8.00
N ARG A 158 2.25 1.93 8.94
CA ARG A 158 2.20 1.61 10.36
C ARG A 158 1.13 2.44 11.02
N LEU A 159 0.15 1.77 11.63
CA LEU A 159 -0.88 2.40 12.44
C LEU A 159 -0.59 2.13 13.92
N LEU A 160 -0.29 3.19 14.67
CA LEU A 160 -0.17 3.15 16.12
C LEU A 160 -1.49 3.59 16.75
N ILE A 161 -2.10 2.73 17.55
CA ILE A 161 -3.29 3.04 18.34
C ILE A 161 -2.84 3.28 19.79
N VAL A 162 -3.00 4.52 20.28
CA VAL A 162 -2.68 4.89 21.67
C VAL A 162 -3.97 4.96 22.47
N GLY A 163 -4.14 3.96 23.30
CA GLY A 163 -5.33 3.73 24.14
C GLY A 163 -5.76 2.28 24.13
N ASP A 164 -6.62 1.95 25.06
CA ASP A 164 -7.24 0.64 25.23
C ASP A 164 -8.74 0.71 24.92
N GLY A 165 -9.36 -0.44 24.86
CA GLY A 165 -10.81 -0.58 24.66
C GLY A 165 -11.20 -1.52 23.53
N PRO A 166 -12.46 -1.97 23.52
CA PRO A 166 -12.97 -2.94 22.54
C PRO A 166 -12.99 -2.40 21.11
N ASP A 167 -13.06 -1.09 20.95
CA ASP A 167 -13.05 -0.38 19.67
C ASP A 167 -11.66 -0.37 18.97
N ASN A 168 -10.60 -0.90 19.61
CA ASN A 168 -9.34 -1.20 18.92
C ASN A 168 -9.51 -2.35 17.92
N ALA A 169 -10.38 -3.33 18.21
CA ALA A 169 -10.54 -4.51 17.37
C ALA A 169 -10.99 -4.19 15.94
N PRO A 170 -12.00 -3.36 15.69
CA PRO A 170 -12.36 -2.93 14.32
C PRO A 170 -11.23 -2.18 13.62
N LEU A 171 -10.53 -1.26 14.29
CA LEU A 171 -9.39 -0.52 13.72
C LEU A 171 -8.27 -1.48 13.28
N ARG A 172 -7.94 -2.47 14.12
CA ARG A 172 -6.95 -3.51 13.82
C ARG A 172 -7.41 -4.37 12.63
N LEU A 173 -8.69 -4.76 12.60
CA LEU A 173 -9.25 -5.56 11.52
C LEU A 173 -9.13 -4.84 10.17
N PHE A 174 -9.58 -3.59 10.08
CA PHE A 174 -9.49 -2.80 8.85
C PHE A 174 -8.04 -2.54 8.46
N GLY A 175 -7.16 -2.18 9.41
CA GLY A 175 -5.74 -1.99 9.14
C GLY A 175 -5.09 -3.25 8.55
N ASN A 176 -5.33 -4.42 9.16
CA ASN A 176 -4.82 -5.69 8.66
C ASN A 176 -5.38 -6.04 7.29
N LEU A 177 -6.68 -5.79 7.05
CA LEU A 177 -7.31 -6.01 5.75
C LEU A 177 -6.65 -5.16 4.66
N LEU A 178 -6.24 -3.93 4.98
CA LEU A 178 -5.51 -3.03 4.08
C LEU A 178 -4.02 -3.34 3.95
N GLY A 179 -3.51 -4.32 4.73
CA GLY A 179 -2.09 -4.71 4.73
C GLY A 179 -1.21 -3.77 5.54
N TRP A 180 -1.77 -3.06 6.53
CA TRP A 180 -1.04 -2.18 7.43
C TRP A 180 -0.41 -2.98 8.58
N GLU A 181 0.63 -2.42 9.19
CA GLU A 181 1.21 -2.90 10.44
C GLU A 181 0.53 -2.17 11.60
N VAL A 182 -0.36 -2.87 12.32
CA VAL A 182 -1.11 -2.26 13.44
C VAL A 182 -0.46 -2.63 14.76
N SER A 183 -0.20 -1.63 15.60
CA SER A 183 0.29 -1.79 16.97
C SER A 183 -0.55 -0.98 17.94
N GLU A 184 -0.69 -1.48 19.16
CA GLU A 184 -1.47 -0.87 20.23
C GLU A 184 -0.56 -0.55 21.40
N LEU A 185 -0.77 0.62 22.02
CA LEU A 185 -0.01 1.10 23.17
C LEU A 185 -0.96 1.69 24.19
N VAL A 186 -1.01 1.15 25.39
CA VAL A 186 -1.89 1.62 26.47
C VAL A 186 -1.27 2.80 27.22
N ASP A 187 0.02 2.71 27.56
CA ASP A 187 0.72 3.77 28.27
C ASP A 187 1.53 4.64 27.29
N PRO A 188 1.13 5.90 27.07
CA PRO A 188 1.86 6.80 26.18
C PRO A 188 3.29 7.11 26.65
N ASN A 189 3.64 6.85 27.93
CA ASN A 189 5.00 7.03 28.41
C ASN A 189 5.97 6.01 27.80
N LEU A 190 5.49 4.84 27.44
CA LEU A 190 6.24 3.79 26.76
C LEU A 190 6.37 4.03 25.23
N LEU A 191 5.87 5.16 24.72
CA LEU A 191 5.97 5.50 23.32
C LEU A 191 7.44 5.68 22.92
N SER A 192 7.96 4.68 22.22
CA SER A 192 9.30 4.65 21.64
C SER A 192 9.20 4.15 20.21
N ILE A 193 8.77 5.01 19.31
CA ILE A 193 8.61 4.69 17.89
C ILE A 193 9.56 5.56 17.05
N LYS A 194 10.32 4.93 16.19
CA LYS A 194 11.00 5.65 15.10
C LYS A 194 9.96 5.94 14.03
N ALA A 195 9.44 7.15 14.03
CA ALA A 195 8.47 7.62 13.05
C ALA A 195 9.10 7.73 11.66
N ASP A 196 8.31 7.41 10.64
CA ASP A 196 8.68 7.60 9.24
C ASP A 196 7.47 8.17 8.46
N ALA A 197 7.69 8.45 7.17
CA ALA A 197 6.66 9.00 6.30
C ALA A 197 5.43 8.07 6.09
N TRP A 198 5.47 6.84 6.57
CA TRP A 198 4.44 5.81 6.45
C TRP A 198 3.89 5.39 7.82
N THR A 199 4.02 6.28 8.80
CA THR A 199 3.48 6.11 10.15
C THR A 199 2.28 7.03 10.35
N ALA A 200 1.18 6.46 10.85
CA ALA A 200 -0.01 7.15 11.33
C ALA A 200 -0.25 6.82 12.81
N ALA A 201 -0.85 7.71 13.55
CA ALA A 201 -1.23 7.47 14.94
C ALA A 201 -2.69 7.83 15.19
N ILE A 202 -3.34 7.11 16.11
CA ILE A 202 -4.67 7.41 16.64
C ILE A 202 -4.54 7.49 18.17
N VAL A 203 -5.05 8.56 18.75
CA VAL A 203 -5.13 8.78 20.21
C VAL A 203 -6.58 8.64 20.63
N LYS A 204 -6.86 7.69 21.55
CA LYS A 204 -8.22 7.34 21.98
C LYS A 204 -8.29 6.72 23.38
N SER A 205 -7.51 7.21 24.32
CA SER A 205 -7.46 6.61 25.66
C SER A 205 -8.67 6.94 26.55
N HIS A 206 -9.57 7.82 26.08
CA HIS A 206 -10.69 8.36 26.85
C HIS A 206 -10.27 8.99 28.20
N ASN A 207 -8.98 9.20 28.40
CA ASN A 207 -8.38 9.82 29.58
C ASN A 207 -7.60 11.07 29.18
N TYR A 208 -7.96 12.20 29.75
CA TYR A 208 -7.35 13.50 29.40
C TYR A 208 -5.84 13.51 29.53
N GLY A 209 -5.31 13.03 30.66
CA GLY A 209 -3.87 13.03 30.92
C GLY A 209 -3.08 12.10 30.00
N ARG A 210 -3.64 10.93 29.69
CA ARG A 210 -3.03 10.00 28.71
C ARG A 210 -3.05 10.57 27.30
N ASP A 211 -4.17 11.17 26.85
CA ASP A 211 -4.25 11.79 25.54
C ASP A 211 -3.30 12.98 25.43
N PHE A 212 -3.20 13.79 26.48
CA PHE A 212 -2.27 14.90 26.56
C PHE A 212 -0.81 14.43 26.44
N ALA A 213 -0.42 13.41 27.20
CA ALA A 213 0.91 12.82 27.14
C ALA A 213 1.22 12.21 25.77
N ALA A 214 0.25 11.53 25.15
CA ALA A 214 0.39 10.96 23.81
C ALA A 214 0.57 12.04 22.74
N LEU A 215 -0.30 13.06 22.73
CA LEU A 215 -0.22 14.16 21.77
C LEU A 215 1.05 14.98 21.93
N GLY A 216 1.49 15.21 23.18
CA GLY A 216 2.74 15.90 23.47
C GLY A 216 3.97 15.24 22.86
N LYS A 217 3.94 13.90 22.72
CA LYS A 217 5.01 13.14 22.05
C LYS A 217 4.82 13.01 20.54
N LEU A 218 3.58 12.84 20.07
CA LEU A 218 3.29 12.56 18.66
C LEU A 218 3.33 13.82 17.78
N LEU A 219 2.81 14.96 18.26
CA LEU A 219 2.77 16.19 17.44
C LEU A 219 4.15 16.66 16.98
N PRO A 220 5.21 16.63 17.82
CA PRO A 220 6.56 17.00 17.37
C PRO A 220 7.15 16.05 16.32
N MET A 221 6.61 14.83 16.16
CA MET A 221 7.10 13.86 15.16
C MET A 221 6.69 14.18 13.73
N ASN A 222 5.81 15.17 13.52
CA ASN A 222 5.33 15.59 12.19
C ASN A 222 4.80 14.45 11.32
N LEU A 223 4.04 13.53 11.92
CA LEU A 223 3.38 12.46 11.18
C LEU A 223 2.39 13.03 10.17
N ARG A 224 2.16 12.33 9.07
CA ARG A 224 1.14 12.71 8.08
C ARG A 224 -0.27 12.61 8.62
N TYR A 225 -0.48 11.77 9.64
CA TYR A 225 -1.78 11.59 10.26
C TYR A 225 -1.61 11.32 11.76
N ILE A 226 -2.23 12.18 12.56
CA ILE A 226 -2.43 12.00 14.00
C ILE A 226 -3.91 12.25 14.22
N GLY A 227 -4.69 11.19 14.48
CA GLY A 227 -6.11 11.27 14.77
C GLY A 227 -6.37 11.33 16.27
N LEU A 228 -7.30 12.18 16.71
CA LEU A 228 -7.83 12.17 18.06
C LEU A 228 -9.30 11.78 18.02
N ILE A 229 -9.67 10.71 18.73
CA ILE A 229 -11.06 10.31 18.93
C ILE A 229 -11.58 10.99 20.20
N GLY A 230 -12.61 11.80 20.05
CA GLY A 230 -13.25 12.48 21.17
C GLY A 230 -14.02 13.73 20.74
N PRO A 231 -14.83 14.31 21.66
CA PRO A 231 -15.64 15.49 21.37
C PRO A 231 -14.76 16.74 21.13
N ARG A 232 -15.28 17.68 20.34
CA ARG A 232 -14.58 18.93 19.98
C ARG A 232 -14.13 19.71 21.22
N GLN A 233 -14.96 19.78 22.26
CA GLN A 233 -14.61 20.47 23.50
C GLN A 233 -13.32 19.91 24.14
N ARG A 234 -13.17 18.57 24.17
CA ARG A 234 -11.97 17.92 24.68
C ARG A 234 -10.74 18.22 23.83
N ARG A 235 -10.89 18.18 22.50
CA ARG A 235 -9.84 18.61 21.57
C ARG A 235 -9.36 20.01 21.88
N ASP A 236 -10.28 20.97 22.01
CA ASP A 236 -9.94 22.38 22.22
C ASP A 236 -9.19 22.60 23.56
N GLN A 237 -9.61 21.90 24.61
CA GLN A 237 -8.89 21.93 25.90
C GLN A 237 -7.48 21.35 25.80
N LEU A 238 -7.32 20.19 25.11
CA LEU A 238 -6.01 19.58 24.89
C LEU A 238 -5.10 20.51 24.07
N MET A 239 -5.64 21.12 23.02
CA MET A 239 -4.87 22.01 22.14
C MET A 239 -4.39 23.26 22.89
N ASN A 240 -5.24 23.89 23.67
CA ASN A 240 -4.84 25.09 24.47
C ASN A 240 -3.68 24.75 25.41
N HIS A 241 -3.78 23.66 26.16
CA HIS A 241 -2.71 23.24 27.06
C HIS A 241 -1.41 22.84 26.36
N LEU A 242 -1.49 22.21 25.17
CA LEU A 242 -0.30 21.89 24.39
C LEU A 242 0.37 23.15 23.81
N LEU A 243 -0.42 24.12 23.37
CA LEU A 243 0.07 25.42 22.92
C LEU A 243 0.77 26.18 24.02
N ASP A 244 0.24 26.16 25.26
CA ASP A 244 0.87 26.76 26.44
C ASP A 244 2.27 26.17 26.74
N LEU A 245 2.50 24.90 26.32
CA LEU A 245 3.81 24.25 26.38
C LEU A 245 4.68 24.48 25.13
N GLY A 246 4.24 25.32 24.20
CA GLY A 246 4.95 25.58 22.94
C GLY A 246 4.86 24.47 21.92
N ILE A 247 3.95 23.49 22.10
CA ILE A 247 3.73 22.40 21.15
C ILE A 247 2.72 22.86 20.09
N THR A 248 3.17 23.01 18.86
CA THR A 248 2.34 23.46 17.75
C THR A 248 1.64 22.31 17.05
N VAL A 249 0.45 22.58 16.54
CA VAL A 249 -0.34 21.63 15.75
C VAL A 249 -0.02 21.82 14.28
N ASN A 250 0.28 20.73 13.59
CA ASN A 250 0.53 20.74 12.16
C ASN A 250 -0.69 20.27 11.33
N ALA A 251 -0.62 20.36 10.01
CA ALA A 251 -1.68 19.94 9.10
C ALA A 251 -1.99 18.43 9.13
N GLY A 252 -1.17 17.63 9.79
CA GLY A 252 -1.37 16.18 9.98
C GLY A 252 -2.23 15.83 11.19
N PHE A 253 -2.76 16.80 11.92
CA PHE A 253 -3.63 16.56 13.08
C PHE A 253 -5.11 16.61 12.68
N PHE A 254 -5.82 15.51 12.92
CA PHE A 254 -7.23 15.31 12.59
C PHE A 254 -8.04 15.10 13.88
N ALA A 255 -8.88 16.05 14.22
CA ALA A 255 -9.66 16.00 15.47
C ALA A 255 -10.99 16.76 15.36
N PRO A 256 -12.11 16.10 15.48
CA PRO A 256 -12.28 14.65 15.60
C PRO A 256 -11.75 13.89 14.37
N ALA A 257 -11.19 12.69 14.61
CA ALA A 257 -10.70 11.83 13.54
C ALA A 257 -11.86 11.14 12.79
N GLY A 258 -11.72 10.99 11.48
CA GLY A 258 -12.63 10.26 10.60
C GLY A 258 -13.34 11.15 9.59
N LEU A 259 -13.77 10.50 8.50
CA LEU A 259 -14.62 11.14 7.47
C LEU A 259 -16.06 11.19 7.96
N ASP A 260 -16.75 12.29 7.63
CA ASP A 260 -18.17 12.46 7.94
C ASP A 260 -19.03 11.69 6.95
N PHE A 261 -19.53 10.53 7.38
CA PHE A 261 -20.54 9.73 6.67
C PHE A 261 -21.55 9.06 7.59
N GLY A 262 -21.82 9.66 8.75
CA GLY A 262 -22.86 9.22 9.68
C GLY A 262 -22.50 7.99 10.49
N ALA A 263 -21.21 7.82 10.86
CA ALA A 263 -20.74 6.69 11.64
C ALA A 263 -21.20 6.80 13.10
N GLU A 264 -21.84 5.74 13.65
CA GLU A 264 -22.32 5.68 15.03
C GLU A 264 -21.71 4.49 15.80
N THR A 265 -21.61 3.32 15.17
CA THR A 265 -21.03 2.12 15.81
C THR A 265 -19.49 2.14 15.81
N THR A 266 -18.87 1.33 16.65
CA THR A 266 -17.41 1.23 16.71
C THR A 266 -16.80 0.80 15.39
N GLU A 267 -17.48 -0.07 14.63
CA GLU A 267 -17.07 -0.55 13.31
C GLU A 267 -17.17 0.56 12.26
N GLU A 268 -18.24 1.32 12.26
CA GLU A 268 -18.45 2.45 11.34
C GLU A 268 -17.43 3.58 11.62
N ILE A 269 -17.18 3.88 12.89
CA ILE A 269 -16.16 4.86 13.30
C ILE A 269 -14.78 4.37 12.85
N ALA A 270 -14.45 3.10 13.03
CA ALA A 270 -13.19 2.54 12.59
C ALA A 270 -13.05 2.58 11.05
N LEU A 271 -14.12 2.33 10.31
CA LEU A 271 -14.16 2.48 8.85
C LEU A 271 -13.91 3.95 8.45
N SER A 272 -14.61 4.89 9.10
CA SER A 272 -14.46 6.34 8.87
C SER A 272 -13.00 6.79 9.05
N ILE A 273 -12.35 6.37 10.14
CA ILE A 273 -10.96 6.72 10.44
C ILE A 273 -9.99 6.07 9.47
N THR A 274 -10.16 4.78 9.17
CA THR A 274 -9.28 4.08 8.23
C THR A 274 -9.42 4.63 6.81
N ALA A 275 -10.62 5.02 6.40
CA ALA A 275 -10.86 5.70 5.12
C ALA A 275 -10.16 7.08 5.08
N GLU A 276 -10.21 7.85 6.16
CA GLU A 276 -9.50 9.14 6.25
C GLU A 276 -7.98 8.96 6.18
N ILE A 277 -7.41 8.01 6.93
CA ILE A 277 -5.98 7.67 6.84
C ILE A 277 -5.62 7.28 5.40
N GLN A 278 -6.39 6.38 4.78
CA GLN A 278 -6.16 5.95 3.40
C GLN A 278 -6.20 7.14 2.44
N ARG A 279 -7.16 8.06 2.60
CA ARG A 279 -7.25 9.30 1.82
C ARG A 279 -5.99 10.14 1.93
N VAL A 280 -5.48 10.35 3.16
CA VAL A 280 -4.29 11.17 3.41
C VAL A 280 -3.05 10.56 2.75
N PHE A 281 -2.82 9.26 2.93
CA PHE A 281 -1.64 8.59 2.40
C PHE A 281 -1.71 8.39 0.88
N ALA A 282 -2.90 8.18 0.32
CA ALA A 282 -3.12 8.07 -1.12
C ALA A 282 -3.31 9.44 -1.82
N LYS A 283 -3.37 10.54 -1.06
CA LYS A 283 -3.68 11.89 -1.57
C LYS A 283 -5.01 11.95 -2.33
N GLY A 284 -6.01 11.17 -1.87
CA GLY A 284 -7.36 11.19 -2.41
C GLY A 284 -8.15 12.40 -1.92
N SER A 285 -9.20 12.81 -2.65
CA SER A 285 -10.11 13.89 -2.22
C SER A 285 -11.02 13.46 -1.07
N GLY A 286 -11.47 12.21 -1.06
CA GLY A 286 -12.54 11.71 -0.18
C GLY A 286 -13.94 11.96 -0.72
N GLU A 287 -14.09 12.57 -1.89
CA GLU A 287 -15.35 12.83 -2.55
C GLU A 287 -15.91 11.58 -3.26
N SER A 288 -17.21 11.59 -3.59
CA SER A 288 -17.83 10.53 -4.37
C SER A 288 -17.23 10.45 -5.77
N LEU A 289 -16.84 9.24 -6.21
CA LEU A 289 -16.29 9.03 -7.54
C LEU A 289 -17.26 9.41 -8.67
N ARG A 290 -18.58 9.37 -8.45
CA ARG A 290 -19.58 9.80 -9.43
C ARG A 290 -19.48 11.30 -9.76
N GLU A 291 -19.00 12.11 -8.82
CA GLU A 291 -18.84 13.57 -8.99
C GLU A 291 -17.53 13.90 -9.75
N ARG A 292 -16.69 12.90 -9.96
CA ARG A 292 -15.38 13.07 -10.56
C ARG A 292 -15.47 13.12 -12.08
N LYS A 293 -15.01 14.23 -12.70
CA LYS A 293 -15.06 14.46 -14.15
C LYS A 293 -13.85 13.89 -14.91
N ILE A 294 -12.81 13.46 -14.21
CA ILE A 294 -11.59 12.90 -14.78
C ILE A 294 -11.50 11.41 -14.52
N SER A 295 -10.65 10.68 -15.25
CA SER A 295 -10.42 9.25 -15.05
C SER A 295 -10.12 8.93 -13.58
N ILE A 296 -10.68 7.83 -13.06
CA ILE A 296 -10.46 7.38 -11.68
C ILE A 296 -8.96 7.26 -11.36
N HIS A 297 -8.15 6.93 -12.37
CA HIS A 297 -6.73 6.67 -12.22
C HIS A 297 -5.80 7.85 -12.56
N GLU A 298 -6.30 8.94 -13.14
CA GLU A 298 -5.50 10.05 -13.69
C GLU A 298 -4.70 10.82 -12.63
N ALA A 299 -5.28 11.15 -11.48
CA ALA A 299 -4.62 11.92 -10.42
C ALA A 299 -3.41 11.22 -9.76
N LEU A 300 -3.28 9.91 -9.92
CA LEU A 300 -2.14 9.13 -9.40
C LEU A 300 -1.05 8.89 -10.47
N GLN A 301 -1.36 9.12 -11.76
CA GLN A 301 -0.37 9.05 -12.85
C GLN A 301 0.61 10.22 -12.79
N CYS A 302 0.18 11.40 -12.36
CA CYS A 302 1.06 12.59 -12.24
C CYS A 302 2.21 12.45 -11.24
N ALA A 303 2.18 11.44 -10.37
CA ALA A 303 3.25 11.19 -9.40
C ALA A 303 4.25 10.11 -9.83
N ASN A 304 3.97 9.33 -10.88
CA ASN A 304 4.73 8.14 -11.25
C ASN A 304 5.00 7.96 -12.76
N THR A 305 4.64 8.91 -13.60
CA THR A 305 4.92 8.80 -15.05
C THR A 305 5.87 9.93 -15.46
N PRO A 306 7.05 9.65 -16.00
CA PRO A 306 7.76 10.61 -16.83
C PRO A 306 6.84 10.97 -18.00
N ALA A 307 6.76 12.25 -18.34
CA ALA A 307 5.97 12.76 -19.44
C ALA A 307 6.30 11.97 -20.73
N LEU A 308 5.43 11.09 -21.14
CA LEU A 308 5.42 10.60 -22.50
C LEU A 308 5.07 11.80 -23.37
N LEU A 309 6.10 12.32 -24.03
CA LEU A 309 6.03 13.33 -25.08
C LEU A 309 4.88 13.00 -26.04
N LYS A 310 3.92 13.91 -26.09
CA LYS A 310 2.98 13.99 -27.21
C LYS A 310 3.80 14.23 -28.48
N ARG A 311 3.81 13.29 -29.37
CA ARG A 311 3.94 13.47 -30.81
C ARG A 311 2.91 12.61 -31.52
#